data_c65e719256cd1dde64b5a4c76f2cab6d
#
_entry.id   c65e719256cd1dde64b5a4c76f2cab6d
#
_cell.length_a   1.000
_cell.length_b   1.000
_cell.length_c   1.000
_cell.angle_alpha   90.00
_cell.angle_beta   90.00
_cell.angle_gamma   90.00
#
_symmetry.space_group_name_H-M   'P 1'
#
loop_
_entity.id
_entity.type
_entity.pdbx_description
1 polymer ?
#
loop_
_entity_poly.entity_id
_entity_poly.type
_entity_poly.pdbx_seq_one_letter_code
_entity_poly.pdbx_strand_id
1 'polypeptide(L)'
;MPEKTSLDRARKHLEKFELNLVPREHEKTTKTSIEAAEALNVALGQIAKSILFRSGGRYGLFVAAGDIKICDKKVKNLLGGGRAKIAKPEEVEEITGYQVGGVCPFDIDSSVPIYLDQSMQRFDVVYTSAGTPHSLLPISFEQLLKVTGGEVVDFEKN
;
A
#
# COMPACT_ATOMS: atom_id res chain seq x y z
N MET A 1 -1.25 -0.94 -17.47
CA MET A 1 -0.65 -2.27 -17.32
C MET A 1 -1.74 -3.29 -17.11
N PRO A 2 -1.72 -4.43 -17.81
CA PRO A 2 -2.71 -5.50 -17.59
C PRO A 2 -2.65 -6.05 -16.16
N GLU A 3 -3.80 -6.40 -15.59
CA GLU A 3 -3.89 -6.93 -14.22
C GLU A 3 -2.96 -8.10 -13.97
N LYS A 4 -2.93 -9.06 -14.91
CA LYS A 4 -2.08 -10.24 -14.78
C LYS A 4 -0.60 -9.87 -14.65
N THR A 5 -0.14 -8.89 -15.43
CA THR A 5 1.24 -8.42 -15.39
C THR A 5 1.55 -7.72 -14.06
N SER A 6 0.59 -6.95 -13.53
CA SER A 6 0.74 -6.27 -12.24
C SER A 6 0.84 -7.26 -11.09
N LEU A 7 0.02 -8.29 -11.09
CA LEU A 7 0.08 -9.36 -10.09
C LEU A 7 1.42 -10.10 -10.16
N ASP A 8 1.89 -10.39 -11.37
CA ASP A 8 3.17 -11.06 -11.58
C ASP A 8 4.35 -10.21 -11.07
N ARG A 9 4.30 -8.90 -11.25
CA ARG A 9 5.31 -7.98 -10.70
C ARG A 9 5.39 -8.10 -9.18
N ALA A 10 4.23 -8.05 -8.52
CA ALA A 10 4.17 -8.18 -7.06
C ALA A 10 4.72 -9.54 -6.61
N ARG A 11 4.31 -10.61 -7.27
CA ARG A 11 4.79 -11.96 -6.95
C ARG A 11 6.31 -12.07 -7.07
N LYS A 12 6.88 -11.59 -8.16
CA LYS A 12 8.32 -11.65 -8.39
C LYS A 12 9.10 -10.88 -7.35
N HIS A 13 8.60 -9.71 -6.96
CA HIS A 13 9.20 -8.93 -5.89
C HIS A 13 9.23 -9.71 -4.58
N LEU A 14 8.10 -10.32 -4.21
CA LEU A 14 7.97 -11.08 -2.97
C LEU A 14 8.83 -12.34 -2.95
N GLU A 15 8.97 -13.01 -4.09
CA GLU A 15 9.79 -14.23 -4.21
C GLU A 15 11.24 -14.01 -3.83
N LYS A 16 11.77 -12.80 -4.04
CA LYS A 16 13.15 -12.45 -3.69
C LYS A 16 13.47 -12.60 -2.21
N PHE A 17 12.45 -12.55 -1.35
CA PHE A 17 12.63 -12.57 0.10
C PHE A 17 12.47 -13.96 0.71
N GLU A 18 12.01 -14.95 -0.06
CA GLU A 18 11.87 -16.35 0.36
C GLU A 18 11.02 -16.53 1.64
N LEU A 19 9.95 -15.73 1.78
CA LEU A 19 9.07 -15.75 2.95
C LEU A 19 7.77 -16.52 2.70
N ASN A 20 7.63 -17.18 1.56
CA ASN A 20 6.40 -17.91 1.17
C ASN A 20 5.16 -17.02 1.16
N LEU A 21 5.33 -15.76 0.75
CA LEU A 21 4.25 -14.81 0.63
C LEU A 21 3.59 -14.96 -0.74
N VAL A 22 2.36 -15.44 -0.76
CA VAL A 22 1.64 -15.74 -2.01
C VAL A 22 0.35 -14.93 -2.06
N PRO A 23 0.24 -13.97 -3.00
CA PRO A 23 -1.01 -13.22 -3.19
C PRO A 23 -2.14 -14.16 -3.63
N ARG A 24 -3.35 -13.86 -3.18
CA ARG A 24 -4.55 -14.61 -3.52
C ARG A 24 -5.49 -13.75 -4.36
N GLU A 25 -6.05 -14.35 -5.41
CA GLU A 25 -7.07 -13.69 -6.23
C GLU A 25 -8.45 -13.94 -5.64
N HIS A 26 -9.35 -12.96 -5.80
CA HIS A 26 -10.72 -13.03 -5.32
C HIS A 26 -11.68 -12.71 -6.47
N GLU A 27 -12.85 -13.35 -6.47
CA GLU A 27 -13.88 -13.09 -7.50
C GLU A 27 -14.46 -11.68 -7.34
N LYS A 28 -14.70 -11.27 -6.10
CA LYS A 28 -15.21 -9.92 -5.81
C LYS A 28 -14.08 -8.92 -5.82
N THR A 29 -14.39 -7.70 -6.21
CA THR A 29 -13.41 -6.62 -6.16
C THR A 29 -13.01 -6.32 -4.71
N THR A 30 -11.72 -6.07 -4.50
CA THR A 30 -11.15 -5.67 -3.22
C THR A 30 -10.52 -4.28 -3.36
N LYS A 31 -11.07 -3.47 -4.26
CA LYS A 31 -10.55 -2.16 -4.63
C LYS A 31 -10.51 -1.17 -3.47
N THR A 32 -11.56 -1.18 -2.62
CA THR A 32 -11.60 -0.33 -1.43
C THR A 32 -11.28 -1.15 -0.19
N SER A 33 -10.84 -0.47 0.88
CA SER A 33 -10.57 -1.14 2.16
C SER A 33 -11.83 -1.82 2.72
N ILE A 34 -12.99 -1.18 2.55
CA ILE A 34 -14.27 -1.74 3.01
C ILE A 34 -14.60 -3.01 2.24
N GLU A 35 -14.49 -2.98 0.91
CA GLU A 35 -14.75 -4.16 0.07
C GLU A 35 -13.80 -5.31 0.43
N ALA A 36 -12.52 -5.01 0.64
CA ALA A 36 -11.52 -6.01 1.02
C ALA A 36 -11.86 -6.63 2.38
N ALA A 37 -12.19 -5.81 3.37
CA ALA A 37 -12.55 -6.30 4.71
C ALA A 37 -13.79 -7.19 4.67
N GLU A 38 -14.80 -6.81 3.89
CA GLU A 38 -16.01 -7.61 3.71
C GLU A 38 -15.72 -8.94 3.02
N ALA A 39 -14.93 -8.92 1.96
CA ALA A 39 -14.58 -10.13 1.21
C ALA A 39 -13.83 -11.15 2.06
N LEU A 40 -12.98 -10.68 2.98
CA LEU A 40 -12.19 -11.55 3.86
C LEU A 40 -12.86 -11.80 5.21
N ASN A 41 -13.93 -11.09 5.52
CA ASN A 41 -14.59 -11.12 6.83
C ASN A 41 -13.61 -10.82 7.97
N VAL A 42 -12.88 -9.72 7.82
CA VAL A 42 -11.91 -9.22 8.81
C VAL A 42 -12.22 -7.80 9.20
N ALA A 43 -11.56 -7.28 10.24
CA ALA A 43 -11.74 -5.90 10.67
C ALA A 43 -11.17 -4.95 9.61
N LEU A 44 -11.80 -3.78 9.45
CA LEU A 44 -11.34 -2.76 8.51
C LEU A 44 -9.88 -2.37 8.77
N GLY A 45 -9.47 -2.29 10.03
CA GLY A 45 -8.11 -1.94 10.41
C GLY A 45 -7.06 -2.95 9.98
N GLN A 46 -7.47 -4.18 9.62
CA GLN A 46 -6.54 -5.20 9.11
C GLN A 46 -6.21 -5.02 7.64
N ILE A 47 -6.90 -4.13 6.94
CA ILE A 47 -6.60 -3.84 5.55
C ILE A 47 -5.51 -2.77 5.50
N ALA A 48 -4.41 -3.08 4.84
CA ALA A 48 -3.30 -2.13 4.62
C ALA A 48 -3.56 -1.42 3.30
N LYS A 49 -3.95 -0.16 3.35
CA LYS A 49 -4.19 0.65 2.16
C LYS A 49 -2.91 1.38 1.74
N SER A 50 -2.61 1.37 0.45
CA SER A 50 -1.44 2.05 -0.12
C SER A 50 -1.90 3.25 -0.92
N ILE A 51 -1.45 4.44 -0.55
CA ILE A 51 -1.86 5.69 -1.18
C ILE A 51 -0.61 6.47 -1.58
N LEU A 52 -0.55 6.87 -2.85
CA LEU A 52 0.53 7.73 -3.33
C LEU A 52 0.16 9.19 -3.05
N PHE A 53 1.00 9.86 -2.29
CA PHE A 53 0.88 11.30 -2.04
C PHE A 53 1.93 12.07 -2.81
N ARG A 54 1.60 13.29 -3.11
CA ARG A 54 2.49 14.23 -3.75
C ARG A 54 2.59 15.49 -2.90
N SER A 55 3.80 16.03 -2.79
CA SER A 55 4.08 17.28 -2.10
C SER A 55 5.03 18.08 -3.01
N GLY A 56 4.47 19.05 -3.75
CA GLY A 56 5.22 19.72 -4.81
C GLY A 56 5.63 18.72 -5.90
N GLY A 57 6.92 18.62 -6.19
CA GLY A 57 7.46 17.64 -7.15
C GLY A 57 7.89 16.33 -6.53
N ARG A 58 7.58 16.11 -5.25
CA ARG A 58 7.99 14.91 -4.52
C ARG A 58 6.83 13.95 -4.32
N TYR A 59 7.12 12.66 -4.40
CA TYR A 59 6.13 11.60 -4.21
C TYR A 59 6.57 10.67 -3.11
N GLY A 60 5.60 10.08 -2.42
CA GLY A 60 5.83 9.03 -1.43
C GLY A 60 4.64 8.10 -1.36
N LEU A 61 4.89 6.82 -1.11
CA LEU A 61 3.84 5.82 -0.94
C LEU A 61 3.59 5.63 0.54
N PHE A 62 2.36 5.84 0.96
CA PHE A 62 1.95 5.78 2.35
C PHE A 62 1.03 4.59 2.56
N VAL A 63 1.45 3.66 3.41
CA VAL A 63 0.72 2.42 3.70
C VAL A 63 0.20 2.50 5.12
N ALA A 64 -1.11 2.39 5.28
CA ALA A 64 -1.78 2.59 6.56
C ALA A 64 -2.93 1.61 6.77
N ALA A 65 -3.29 1.38 8.02
CA ALA A 65 -4.48 0.61 8.36
C ALA A 65 -5.74 1.27 7.78
N GLY A 66 -6.66 0.46 7.29
CA GLY A 66 -7.85 0.94 6.59
C GLY A 66 -8.81 1.78 7.44
N ASP A 67 -8.69 1.69 8.77
CA ASP A 67 -9.58 2.41 9.71
C ASP A 67 -9.01 3.73 10.20
N ILE A 68 -7.81 4.14 9.77
CA ILE A 68 -7.23 5.42 10.16
C ILE A 68 -7.39 6.48 9.07
N LYS A 69 -7.40 7.73 9.49
CA LYS A 69 -7.33 8.87 8.58
C LYS A 69 -5.89 9.37 8.52
N ILE A 70 -5.42 9.65 7.33
CA ILE A 70 -4.05 10.14 7.13
C ILE A 70 -4.03 11.66 7.32
N CYS A 71 -3.05 12.15 8.07
CA CYS A 71 -2.87 13.56 8.33
C CYS A 71 -2.03 14.21 7.23
N ASP A 72 -2.62 15.09 6.44
CA ASP A 72 -1.94 15.77 5.33
C ASP A 72 -0.71 16.55 5.79
N LYS A 73 -0.78 17.16 6.97
CA LYS A 73 0.34 17.91 7.53
C LYS A 73 1.54 17.01 7.85
N LYS A 74 1.28 15.82 8.38
CA LYS A 74 2.34 14.85 8.67
C LYS A 74 2.96 14.33 7.37
N VAL A 75 2.15 14.10 6.34
CA VAL A 75 2.63 13.71 5.01
C VAL A 75 3.51 14.82 4.43
N LYS A 76 3.06 16.06 4.49
CA LYS A 76 3.83 17.23 4.04
C LYS A 76 5.19 17.30 4.73
N ASN A 77 5.21 17.09 6.04
CA ASN A 77 6.46 17.14 6.81
C ASN A 77 7.43 16.04 6.38
N LEU A 78 6.92 14.85 6.07
CA LEU A 78 7.75 13.73 5.63
C LEU A 78 8.30 13.96 4.21
N LEU A 79 7.50 14.48 3.30
CA LEU A 79 7.91 14.69 1.91
C LEU A 79 8.68 16.01 1.70
N GLY A 80 8.31 17.06 2.42
CA GLY A 80 9.07 18.32 2.41
C GLY A 80 8.90 19.20 1.17
N GLY A 81 7.99 18.88 0.26
CA GLY A 81 7.83 19.59 -1.01
C GLY A 81 6.73 20.66 -1.04
N GLY A 82 6.02 20.87 0.06
CA GLY A 82 4.91 21.80 0.15
C GLY A 82 3.60 21.08 0.48
N ARG A 83 2.46 21.67 0.12
CA ARG A 83 1.15 21.11 0.46
C ARG A 83 1.00 19.67 -0.06
N ALA A 84 0.59 18.77 0.82
CA ALA A 84 0.39 17.36 0.46
C ALA A 84 -0.99 17.15 -0.17
N LYS A 85 -1.01 16.37 -1.23
CA LYS A 85 -2.24 15.97 -1.94
C LYS A 85 -2.12 14.50 -2.34
N ILE A 86 -3.26 13.82 -2.41
CA ILE A 86 -3.30 12.49 -3.02
C ILE A 86 -2.98 12.67 -4.51
N ALA A 87 -2.07 11.85 -5.03
CA ALA A 87 -1.70 11.91 -6.43
C ALA A 87 -2.89 11.56 -7.34
N LYS A 88 -2.93 12.15 -8.52
CA LYS A 88 -3.98 11.86 -9.50
C LYS A 88 -3.81 10.46 -10.07
N PRO A 89 -4.89 9.82 -10.59
CA PRO A 89 -4.78 8.48 -11.17
C PRO A 89 -3.67 8.34 -12.22
N GLU A 90 -3.47 9.33 -13.06
CA GLU A 90 -2.42 9.32 -14.08
C GLU A 90 -1.02 9.32 -13.45
N GLU A 91 -0.85 10.07 -12.37
CA GLU A 91 0.42 10.12 -11.63
C GLU A 91 0.67 8.79 -10.92
N VAL A 92 -0.37 8.21 -10.32
CA VAL A 92 -0.27 6.91 -9.64
C VAL A 92 0.24 5.85 -10.62
N GLU A 93 -0.35 5.77 -11.80
CA GLU A 93 0.05 4.79 -12.80
C GLU A 93 1.48 5.04 -13.31
N GLU A 94 1.83 6.29 -13.56
CA GLU A 94 3.17 6.68 -14.02
C GLU A 94 4.25 6.36 -12.98
N ILE A 95 4.00 6.72 -11.71
CA ILE A 95 5.00 6.62 -10.64
C ILE A 95 5.11 5.19 -10.10
N THR A 96 3.98 4.53 -9.88
CA THR A 96 3.97 3.18 -9.27
C THR A 96 3.92 2.05 -10.29
N GLY A 97 3.37 2.32 -11.47
CA GLY A 97 3.11 1.28 -12.47
C GLY A 97 1.85 0.48 -12.18
N TYR A 98 1.12 0.79 -11.11
CA TYR A 98 -0.14 0.15 -10.77
C TYR A 98 -1.30 1.12 -11.00
N GLN A 99 -2.47 0.57 -11.30
CA GLN A 99 -3.68 1.36 -11.42
C GLN A 99 -4.32 1.58 -10.05
N VAL A 100 -5.05 2.68 -9.89
CA VAL A 100 -5.84 2.94 -8.69
C VAL A 100 -6.76 1.75 -8.41
N GLY A 101 -6.77 1.29 -7.17
CA GLY A 101 -7.49 0.08 -6.76
C GLY A 101 -6.60 -1.14 -6.67
N GLY A 102 -5.44 -1.14 -7.35
CA GLY A 102 -4.46 -2.22 -7.30
C GLY A 102 -3.10 -1.78 -6.80
N VAL A 103 -2.96 -0.55 -6.32
CA VAL A 103 -1.68 -0.05 -5.81
C VAL A 103 -1.22 -0.87 -4.62
N CYS A 104 0.03 -1.31 -4.64
CA CYS A 104 0.65 -2.05 -3.54
C CYS A 104 2.10 -1.58 -3.37
N PRO A 105 2.73 -1.88 -2.22
CA PRO A 105 4.08 -1.39 -1.95
C PRO A 105 5.20 -2.31 -2.46
N PHE A 106 4.91 -3.15 -3.45
CA PHE A 106 5.86 -4.11 -4.01
C PHE A 106 6.37 -3.65 -5.37
N ASP A 107 7.68 -3.80 -5.60
CA ASP A 107 8.34 -3.41 -6.84
C ASP A 107 8.14 -1.91 -7.15
N ILE A 108 8.34 -1.07 -6.15
CA ILE A 108 8.28 0.38 -6.27
C ILE A 108 9.68 0.92 -6.52
N ASP A 109 9.80 1.89 -7.43
CA ASP A 109 11.07 2.52 -7.74
C ASP A 109 11.74 3.06 -6.47
N SER A 110 13.05 2.84 -6.34
CA SER A 110 13.79 3.23 -5.14
C SER A 110 13.80 4.74 -4.88
N SER A 111 13.47 5.55 -5.88
CA SER A 111 13.36 7.01 -5.72
C SER A 111 12.08 7.42 -4.99
N VAL A 112 11.12 6.51 -4.83
CA VAL A 112 9.86 6.78 -4.14
C VAL A 112 9.93 6.20 -2.74
N PRO A 113 10.00 7.04 -1.68
CA PRO A 113 10.03 6.53 -0.32
C PRO A 113 8.71 5.85 0.05
N ILE A 114 8.80 4.82 0.87
CA ILE A 114 7.64 4.07 1.37
C ILE A 114 7.57 4.28 2.87
N TYR A 115 6.43 4.76 3.33
CA TYR A 115 6.18 4.99 4.76
C TYR A 115 5.09 4.04 5.24
N LEU A 116 5.34 3.36 6.35
CA LEU A 116 4.42 2.39 6.93
C LEU A 116 3.92 2.94 8.26
N ASP A 117 2.60 3.15 8.37
CA ASP A 117 2.04 3.69 9.59
C ASP A 117 2.05 2.66 10.72
N GLN A 118 2.43 3.09 11.91
CA GLN A 118 2.51 2.24 13.08
C GLN A 118 1.18 1.60 13.49
N SER A 119 0.04 2.14 13.05
CA SER A 119 -1.28 1.59 13.37
C SER A 119 -1.45 0.15 12.95
N MET A 120 -0.74 -0.28 11.91
CA MET A 120 -0.82 -1.66 11.44
C MET A 120 -0.21 -2.67 12.42
N GLN A 121 0.58 -2.22 13.36
CA GLN A 121 1.21 -3.10 14.38
C GLN A 121 0.20 -3.64 15.39
N ARG A 122 -1.03 -3.13 15.39
CA ARG A 122 -2.11 -3.61 16.27
C ARG A 122 -2.54 -5.04 15.94
N PHE A 123 -2.22 -5.53 14.74
CA PHE A 123 -2.69 -6.83 14.25
C PHE A 123 -1.52 -7.74 13.92
N ASP A 124 -1.70 -9.05 14.13
CA ASP A 124 -0.71 -10.05 13.76
C ASP A 124 -0.57 -10.17 12.25
N VAL A 125 -1.70 -10.01 11.53
CA VAL A 125 -1.74 -10.11 10.08
C VAL A 125 -2.53 -8.94 9.52
N VAL A 126 -2.01 -8.32 8.47
CA VAL A 126 -2.73 -7.34 7.67
C VAL A 126 -2.83 -7.84 6.24
N TYR A 127 -3.73 -7.26 5.46
CA TYR A 127 -3.98 -7.68 4.08
C TYR A 127 -3.76 -6.51 3.16
N THR A 128 -2.85 -6.68 2.21
CA THR A 128 -2.54 -5.63 1.23
C THR A 128 -2.91 -6.09 -0.17
N SER A 129 -3.24 -5.14 -1.04
CA SER A 129 -3.37 -5.40 -2.47
C SER A 129 -2.05 -5.96 -3.03
N ALA A 130 -2.13 -6.70 -4.11
CA ALA A 130 -0.96 -7.26 -4.78
C ALA A 130 -0.93 -6.89 -6.27
N GLY A 131 -1.31 -5.67 -6.58
CA GLY A 131 -1.20 -5.12 -7.93
C GLY A 131 -2.48 -5.09 -8.74
N THR A 132 -3.55 -5.71 -8.26
CA THR A 132 -4.86 -5.71 -8.93
C THR A 132 -5.99 -5.45 -7.95
N PRO A 133 -7.16 -4.99 -8.43
CA PRO A 133 -8.32 -4.79 -7.54
C PRO A 133 -8.99 -6.09 -7.10
N HIS A 134 -8.43 -7.24 -7.48
CA HIS A 134 -8.97 -8.57 -7.14
C HIS A 134 -7.95 -9.43 -6.40
N SER A 135 -6.87 -8.86 -5.90
CA SER A 135 -5.82 -9.61 -5.24
C SER A 135 -5.52 -9.07 -3.84
N LEU A 136 -5.25 -9.96 -2.91
CA LEU A 136 -4.87 -9.61 -1.54
C LEU A 136 -3.77 -10.55 -1.06
N LEU A 137 -2.87 -9.98 -0.26
CA LEU A 137 -1.77 -10.71 0.35
C LEU A 137 -1.86 -10.61 1.87
N PRO A 138 -2.02 -11.73 2.59
CA PRO A 138 -1.86 -11.72 4.05
C PRO A 138 -0.38 -11.60 4.38
N ILE A 139 -0.05 -10.68 5.27
CA ILE A 139 1.35 -10.39 5.61
C ILE A 139 1.43 -9.80 7.02
N SER A 140 2.48 -10.17 7.78
CA SER A 140 2.72 -9.52 9.06
C SER A 140 3.37 -8.16 8.84
N PHE A 141 3.28 -7.28 9.85
CA PHE A 141 3.92 -5.97 9.77
C PHE A 141 5.44 -6.10 9.60
N GLU A 142 6.06 -7.04 10.31
CA GLU A 142 7.51 -7.27 10.20
C GLU A 142 7.91 -7.69 8.80
N GLN A 143 7.13 -8.59 8.19
CA GLN A 143 7.36 -9.02 6.81
C GLN A 143 7.15 -7.87 5.84
N LEU A 144 6.12 -7.06 6.06
CA LEU A 144 5.83 -5.89 5.22
C LEU A 144 7.00 -4.91 5.25
N LEU A 145 7.53 -4.64 6.43
CA LEU A 145 8.71 -3.78 6.59
C LEU A 145 9.91 -4.33 5.82
N LYS A 146 10.14 -5.63 5.91
CA LYS A 146 11.26 -6.30 5.26
C LYS A 146 11.15 -6.24 3.72
N VAL A 147 9.98 -6.56 3.16
CA VAL A 147 9.82 -6.65 1.71
C VAL A 147 9.68 -5.29 1.03
N THR A 148 9.36 -4.24 1.78
CA THR A 148 9.25 -2.88 1.23
C THR A 148 10.49 -2.02 1.47
N GLY A 149 11.24 -2.32 2.52
CA GLY A 149 12.33 -1.43 2.96
C GLY A 149 11.81 -0.09 3.46
N GLY A 150 10.54 -0.01 3.82
CA GLY A 150 9.89 1.23 4.24
C GLY A 150 10.33 1.73 5.60
N GLU A 151 9.89 2.93 5.94
CA GLU A 151 10.15 3.55 7.23
C GLU A 151 8.87 3.54 8.07
N VAL A 152 8.98 3.08 9.31
CA VAL A 152 7.84 3.07 10.24
C VAL A 152 7.65 4.46 10.81
N VAL A 153 6.49 5.03 10.64
CA VAL A 153 6.18 6.39 11.08
C VAL A 153 4.75 6.47 11.62
N ASP A 154 4.39 7.60 12.19
CA ASP A 154 3.03 7.92 12.58
C ASP A 154 2.53 9.07 11.71
N PHE A 155 1.59 8.78 10.82
CA PHE A 155 0.93 9.81 10.01
C PHE A 155 -0.59 9.80 10.17
N GLU A 156 -1.06 9.18 11.22
CA GLU A 156 -2.49 9.19 11.56
C GLU A 156 -2.92 10.58 12.04
N LYS A 157 -4.11 10.99 11.59
CA LYS A 157 -4.71 12.26 12.03
C LYS A 157 -5.22 12.10 13.47
N ASN A 158 -4.77 12.98 14.33
CA ASN A 158 -5.20 13.00 15.74
C ASN A 158 -6.55 13.67 15.89
#